data_61e1eaeb0f21c7028ae1655879afb8d3
#
_entry.id   61e1eaeb0f21c7028ae1655879afb8d3
#
_cell.length_a   1.000
_cell.length_b   1.000
_cell.length_c   1.000
_cell.angle_alpha   90.00
_cell.angle_beta   90.00
_cell.angle_gamma   90.00
#
_symmetry.space_group_name_H-M   'P 1'
#
loop_
_entity.id
_entity.type
_entity.pdbx_description
1 polymer ?
#
loop_
_entity_poly.entity_id
_entity_poly.type
_entity_poly.pdbx_seq_one_letter_code
_entity_poly.pdbx_strand_id
1 'polypeptide(L)'
;PWGAWSGWGEWSDFSGASARQQERSEYTAAKNYIRNGMYKEALNALSGVPLAERDGKWYYLTAGANMYMGNKIAALEAAKKAVEIEPDNEQYRRLLEQLQSGGDFYDNYATRYTGGLDTDKLCMKMCALNMCLGPSCGYHFFCC
;
A
#
# COMPACT_ATOMS: atom_id res chain seq x y z
N PRO A 1 -15.60 -32.47 6.74
CA PRO A 1 -14.15 -32.20 6.79
C PRO A 1 -13.74 -30.93 6.03
N TRP A 2 -14.61 -30.38 5.21
CA TRP A 2 -14.34 -29.17 4.43
C TRP A 2 -14.58 -27.86 5.19
N GLY A 3 -15.12 -27.93 6.42
CA GLY A 3 -15.37 -26.79 7.30
C GLY A 3 -14.17 -26.38 8.18
N ALA A 4 -13.05 -27.11 8.11
CA ALA A 4 -11.87 -26.85 8.94
C ALA A 4 -11.01 -25.66 8.47
N TRP A 5 -11.33 -25.06 7.35
CA TRP A 5 -10.67 -23.85 6.81
C TRP A 5 -11.38 -22.57 7.22
N SER A 6 -11.98 -22.57 8.39
CA SER A 6 -12.79 -21.47 8.93
C SER A 6 -12.02 -20.19 9.28
N GLY A 7 -10.70 -20.18 9.14
CA GLY A 7 -9.92 -18.94 9.24
C GLY A 7 -10.15 -17.94 8.09
N TRP A 8 -10.80 -18.38 7.04
CA TRP A 8 -11.18 -17.58 5.88
C TRP A 8 -12.68 -17.32 5.80
N GLY A 9 -13.41 -17.65 6.86
CA GLY A 9 -14.86 -17.51 6.94
C GLY A 9 -15.36 -16.06 6.80
N GLU A 10 -14.51 -15.11 7.09
CA GLU A 10 -14.84 -13.68 6.94
C GLU A 10 -15.00 -13.23 5.49
N TRP A 11 -14.41 -13.96 4.55
CA TRP A 11 -14.61 -13.72 3.12
C TRP A 11 -15.88 -14.33 2.56
N SER A 12 -16.47 -15.31 3.26
CA SER A 12 -17.72 -15.95 2.84
C SER A 12 -18.96 -15.18 3.30
N ASP A 13 -18.87 -14.40 4.36
CA ASP A 13 -19.97 -13.56 4.84
C ASP A 13 -20.24 -12.34 3.97
N PHE A 14 -19.30 -11.98 3.11
CA PHE A 14 -19.51 -10.96 2.08
C PHE A 14 -20.57 -11.35 1.05
N SER A 15 -20.91 -12.62 0.95
CA SER A 15 -21.96 -13.13 0.07
C SER A 15 -23.38 -12.97 0.60
N GLY A 16 -23.55 -12.58 1.89
CA GLY A 16 -24.85 -12.57 2.54
C GLY A 16 -25.77 -11.41 2.18
N ALA A 17 -25.23 -10.28 1.74
CA ALA A 17 -26.03 -9.08 1.46
C ALA A 17 -26.34 -8.86 -0.03
N SER A 18 -25.67 -9.54 -0.93
CA SER A 18 -25.78 -9.33 -2.38
C SER A 18 -25.99 -10.65 -3.14
N ALA A 19 -26.62 -11.63 -2.52
CA ALA A 19 -26.81 -12.99 -3.06
C ALA A 19 -27.61 -13.06 -4.37
N ARG A 20 -27.89 -11.94 -5.02
CA ARG A 20 -28.61 -11.89 -6.31
C ARG A 20 -27.82 -11.22 -7.42
N GLN A 21 -26.66 -10.63 -7.15
CA GLN A 21 -25.74 -10.27 -8.21
C GLN A 21 -24.81 -11.45 -8.42
N GLN A 22 -25.05 -12.16 -9.50
CA GLN A 22 -24.16 -13.17 -10.01
C GLN A 22 -22.76 -12.56 -10.07
N GLU A 23 -21.90 -12.95 -9.13
CA GLU A 23 -20.55 -12.42 -9.06
C GLU A 23 -19.86 -12.70 -10.39
N ARG A 24 -19.27 -11.69 -10.98
CA ARG A 24 -18.61 -11.85 -12.26
C ARG A 24 -17.52 -12.92 -12.16
N SER A 25 -17.41 -13.72 -13.19
CA SER A 25 -16.40 -14.77 -13.29
C SER A 25 -14.98 -14.22 -13.12
N GLU A 26 -14.75 -12.98 -13.60
CA GLU A 26 -13.47 -12.28 -13.49
C GLU A 26 -13.10 -11.98 -12.04
N TYR A 27 -14.08 -11.60 -11.22
CA TYR A 27 -13.84 -11.33 -9.78
C TYR A 27 -13.57 -12.61 -9.01
N THR A 28 -14.29 -13.66 -9.32
CA THR A 28 -14.08 -14.98 -8.73
C THR A 28 -12.70 -15.53 -9.09
N ALA A 29 -12.33 -15.40 -10.37
CA ALA A 29 -11.00 -15.79 -10.84
C ALA A 29 -9.90 -14.97 -10.15
N ALA A 30 -10.04 -13.66 -10.07
CA ALA A 30 -9.10 -12.77 -9.42
C ALA A 30 -8.92 -13.11 -7.93
N LYS A 31 -10.01 -13.37 -7.20
CA LYS A 31 -9.94 -13.83 -5.80
C LYS A 31 -9.16 -15.14 -5.65
N ASN A 32 -9.41 -16.10 -6.51
CA ASN A 32 -8.71 -17.38 -6.49
C ASN A 32 -7.22 -17.20 -6.78
N TYR A 33 -6.86 -16.37 -7.74
CA TYR A 33 -5.47 -16.04 -8.03
C TYR A 33 -4.78 -15.33 -6.84
N ILE A 34 -5.44 -14.38 -6.19
CA ILE A 34 -4.91 -13.71 -4.99
C ILE A 34 -4.66 -14.71 -3.87
N ARG A 35 -5.59 -15.64 -3.62
CA ARG A 35 -5.44 -16.70 -2.60
C ARG A 35 -4.25 -17.60 -2.87
N ASN A 36 -3.95 -17.86 -4.13
CA ASN A 36 -2.83 -18.70 -4.56
C ASN A 36 -1.51 -17.93 -4.70
N GLY A 37 -1.50 -16.64 -4.38
CA GLY A 37 -0.31 -15.80 -4.53
C GLY A 37 0.03 -15.39 -5.96
N MET A 38 -0.90 -15.63 -6.90
CA MET A 38 -0.74 -15.33 -8.32
C MET A 38 -1.31 -13.93 -8.62
N TYR A 39 -0.64 -12.91 -8.11
CA TYR A 39 -1.16 -11.53 -8.15
C TYR A 39 -1.19 -10.92 -9.55
N LYS A 40 -0.23 -11.27 -10.40
CA LYS A 40 -0.17 -10.80 -11.80
C LYS A 40 -1.35 -11.36 -12.60
N GLU A 41 -1.65 -12.63 -12.40
CA GLU A 41 -2.77 -13.32 -13.04
C GLU A 41 -4.11 -12.76 -12.55
N ALA A 42 -4.18 -12.39 -11.27
CA ALA A 42 -5.33 -11.70 -10.71
C ALA A 42 -5.57 -10.35 -11.39
N LEU A 43 -4.53 -9.53 -11.57
CA LEU A 43 -4.64 -8.26 -12.30
C LEU A 43 -5.00 -8.46 -13.76
N ASN A 44 -4.47 -9.52 -14.38
CA ASN A 44 -4.82 -9.90 -15.75
C ASN A 44 -6.31 -10.26 -15.89
N ALA A 45 -6.82 -11.06 -14.97
CA ALA A 45 -8.25 -11.40 -14.93
C ALA A 45 -9.12 -10.15 -14.74
N LEU A 46 -8.72 -9.23 -13.87
CA LEU A 46 -9.42 -7.96 -13.64
C LEU A 46 -9.35 -7.02 -14.85
N SER A 47 -8.29 -7.09 -15.64
CA SER A 47 -8.18 -6.27 -16.86
C SER A 47 -9.20 -6.61 -17.93
N GLY A 48 -9.77 -7.81 -17.88
CA GLY A 48 -10.89 -8.23 -18.76
C GLY A 48 -12.19 -7.46 -18.50
N VAL A 49 -12.32 -6.80 -17.34
CA VAL A 49 -13.52 -6.02 -17.03
C VAL A 49 -13.45 -4.66 -17.73
N PRO A 50 -14.47 -4.31 -18.57
CA PRO A 50 -14.53 -3.00 -19.22
C PRO A 50 -14.49 -1.85 -18.22
N LEU A 51 -13.90 -0.73 -18.61
CA LEU A 51 -13.75 0.44 -17.76
C LEU A 51 -15.09 0.97 -17.20
N ALA A 52 -16.13 0.93 -18.03
CA ALA A 52 -17.48 1.39 -17.65
C ALA A 52 -18.16 0.51 -16.59
N GLU A 53 -17.69 -0.72 -16.43
CA GLU A 53 -18.29 -1.71 -15.53
C GLU A 53 -17.44 -1.97 -14.27
N ARG A 54 -16.37 -1.19 -14.09
CA ARG A 54 -15.51 -1.27 -12.91
C ARG A 54 -16.20 -0.62 -11.73
N ASP A 55 -16.55 -1.45 -10.76
CA ASP A 55 -17.19 -1.05 -9.51
C ASP A 55 -16.17 -0.98 -8.35
N GLY A 56 -16.64 -0.64 -7.15
CA GLY A 56 -15.81 -0.59 -5.95
C GLY A 56 -15.06 -1.90 -5.68
N LYS A 57 -15.69 -3.03 -5.99
CA LYS A 57 -15.09 -4.35 -5.83
C LYS A 57 -13.92 -4.60 -6.77
N TRP A 58 -13.99 -4.11 -7.99
CA TRP A 58 -12.88 -4.15 -8.94
C TRP A 58 -11.66 -3.43 -8.38
N TYR A 59 -11.87 -2.21 -7.90
CA TYR A 59 -10.80 -1.40 -7.31
C TYR A 59 -10.25 -2.02 -6.03
N TYR A 60 -11.11 -2.60 -5.19
CA TYR A 60 -10.70 -3.31 -3.98
C TYR A 60 -9.79 -4.52 -4.28
N LEU A 61 -10.16 -5.37 -5.22
CA LEU A 61 -9.36 -6.53 -5.64
C LEU A 61 -8.03 -6.09 -6.28
N THR A 62 -8.08 -5.04 -7.10
CA THR A 62 -6.88 -4.43 -7.70
C THR A 62 -5.93 -3.88 -6.63
N ALA A 63 -6.47 -3.21 -5.62
CA ALA A 63 -5.68 -2.70 -4.49
C ALA A 63 -5.02 -3.84 -3.71
N GLY A 64 -5.76 -4.91 -3.41
CA GLY A 64 -5.23 -6.09 -2.73
C GLY A 64 -4.10 -6.76 -3.51
N ALA A 65 -4.28 -7.00 -4.81
CA ALA A 65 -3.25 -7.59 -5.65
C ALA A 65 -1.98 -6.73 -5.72
N ASN A 66 -2.12 -5.43 -5.90
CA ASN A 66 -0.98 -4.49 -5.91
C ASN A 66 -0.28 -4.39 -4.56
N MET A 67 -1.02 -4.45 -3.46
CA MET A 67 -0.46 -4.45 -2.10
C MET A 67 0.50 -5.63 -1.90
N TYR A 68 0.07 -6.83 -2.28
CA TYR A 68 0.89 -8.04 -2.17
C TYR A 68 2.06 -8.08 -3.16
N MET A 69 1.95 -7.40 -4.29
CA MET A 69 3.07 -7.21 -5.24
C MET A 69 4.09 -6.17 -4.77
N GLY A 70 3.79 -5.41 -3.73
CA GLY A 70 4.63 -4.33 -3.25
C GLY A 70 4.41 -2.99 -3.95
N ASN A 71 3.44 -2.89 -4.86
CA ASN A 71 3.09 -1.65 -5.56
C ASN A 71 2.17 -0.77 -4.70
N LYS A 72 2.72 -0.19 -3.65
CA LYS A 72 1.96 0.57 -2.64
C LYS A 72 1.20 1.76 -3.23
N ILE A 73 1.79 2.47 -4.18
CA ILE A 73 1.18 3.64 -4.81
C ILE A 73 -0.07 3.23 -5.58
N ALA A 74 0.04 2.23 -6.46
CA ALA A 74 -1.10 1.73 -7.22
C ALA A 74 -2.18 1.12 -6.31
N ALA A 75 -1.78 0.43 -5.24
CA ALA A 75 -2.70 -0.10 -4.24
C ALA A 75 -3.47 1.02 -3.53
N LEU A 76 -2.76 2.08 -3.11
CA LEU A 76 -3.37 3.22 -2.43
C LEU A 76 -4.36 3.97 -3.33
N GLU A 77 -4.00 4.21 -4.58
CA GLU A 77 -4.89 4.86 -5.56
C GLU A 77 -6.15 4.03 -5.81
N ALA A 78 -6.00 2.73 -5.99
CA ALA A 78 -7.13 1.83 -6.17
C ALA A 78 -8.01 1.77 -4.91
N ALA A 79 -7.43 1.70 -3.72
CA ALA A 79 -8.19 1.71 -2.47
C ALA A 79 -8.96 3.01 -2.27
N LYS A 80 -8.38 4.17 -2.61
CA LYS A 80 -9.09 5.46 -2.57
C LYS A 80 -10.30 5.47 -3.48
N LYS A 81 -10.15 5.00 -4.71
CA LYS A 81 -11.27 4.90 -5.67
C LYS A 81 -12.35 3.94 -5.19
N ALA A 82 -12.01 2.82 -4.57
CA ALA A 82 -12.98 1.90 -3.99
C ALA A 82 -13.83 2.59 -2.92
N VAL A 83 -13.21 3.35 -2.03
CA VAL A 83 -13.92 4.12 -0.97
C VAL A 83 -14.74 5.27 -1.56
N GLU A 84 -14.27 5.93 -2.62
CA GLU A 84 -15.05 6.98 -3.31
C GLU A 84 -16.35 6.44 -3.91
N ILE A 85 -16.31 5.22 -4.46
CA ILE A 85 -17.49 4.58 -5.06
C ILE A 85 -18.47 4.08 -3.99
N GLU A 86 -17.94 3.45 -2.94
CA GLU A 86 -18.72 2.88 -1.85
C GLU A 86 -18.15 3.32 -0.48
N PRO A 87 -18.46 4.56 -0.02
CA PRO A 87 -17.92 5.07 1.23
C PRO A 87 -18.42 4.34 2.47
N ASP A 88 -19.58 3.69 2.38
CA ASP A 88 -20.18 2.93 3.49
C ASP A 88 -19.55 1.55 3.68
N ASN A 89 -18.73 1.10 2.75
CA ASN A 89 -18.10 -0.20 2.81
C ASN A 89 -16.89 -0.17 3.76
N GLU A 90 -17.07 -0.79 4.92
CA GLU A 90 -16.05 -0.84 5.96
C GLU A 90 -14.77 -1.57 5.52
N GLN A 91 -14.90 -2.58 4.69
CA GLN A 91 -13.74 -3.35 4.20
C GLN A 91 -12.83 -2.49 3.32
N TYR A 92 -13.41 -1.63 2.48
CA TYR A 92 -12.63 -0.72 1.63
C TYR A 92 -11.93 0.34 2.46
N ARG A 93 -12.60 0.87 3.48
CA ARG A 93 -12.00 1.82 4.42
C ARG A 93 -10.85 1.20 5.21
N ARG A 94 -11.03 -0.01 5.72
CA ARG A 94 -9.97 -0.74 6.45
C ARG A 94 -8.75 -1.00 5.57
N LEU A 95 -8.95 -1.40 4.31
CA LEU A 95 -7.85 -1.59 3.38
C LEU A 95 -7.10 -0.28 3.11
N LEU A 96 -7.83 0.81 2.90
CA LEU A 96 -7.24 2.14 2.70
C LEU A 96 -6.43 2.57 3.94
N GLU A 97 -6.99 2.42 5.13
CA GLU A 97 -6.33 2.74 6.39
C GLU A 97 -5.06 1.88 6.60
N GLN A 98 -5.14 0.59 6.31
CA GLN A 98 -3.99 -0.31 6.37
C GLN A 98 -2.86 0.10 5.40
N LEU A 99 -3.21 0.53 4.21
CA LEU A 99 -2.24 1.02 3.23
C LEU A 99 -1.62 2.36 3.63
N GLN A 100 -2.42 3.25 4.21
CA GLN A 100 -1.95 4.53 4.73
C GLN A 100 -1.05 4.35 5.95
N SER A 101 -1.47 3.57 6.94
CA SER A 101 -0.68 3.31 8.14
C SER A 101 0.64 2.60 7.83
N GLY A 102 0.65 1.71 6.83
CA GLY A 102 1.89 1.10 6.33
C GLY A 102 2.84 2.12 5.72
N GLY A 103 2.32 3.15 5.06
CA GLY A 103 3.08 4.28 4.54
C GLY A 103 3.65 5.15 5.66
N ASP A 104 2.80 5.53 6.60
CA ASP A 104 3.18 6.36 7.76
C ASP A 104 4.23 5.67 8.64
N PHE A 105 4.15 4.34 8.78
CA PHE A 105 5.16 3.58 9.50
C PHE A 105 6.52 3.67 8.82
N TYR A 106 6.54 3.59 7.50
CA TYR A 106 7.79 3.69 6.74
C TYR A 106 8.36 5.11 6.76
N ASP A 107 7.52 6.11 6.62
CA ASP A 107 7.92 7.52 6.71
C ASP A 107 8.38 7.87 8.12
N ASN A 108 7.70 7.42 9.17
CA ASN A 108 8.12 7.58 10.56
C ASN A 108 9.42 6.84 10.85
N TYR A 109 9.62 5.65 10.28
CA TYR A 109 10.87 4.91 10.46
C TYR A 109 12.02 5.59 9.71
N ALA A 110 11.80 6.00 8.48
CA ALA A 110 12.77 6.74 7.68
C ALA A 110 13.13 8.07 8.36
N THR A 111 12.12 8.80 8.85
CA THR A 111 12.32 10.07 9.55
C THR A 111 13.03 9.89 10.90
N ARG A 112 12.77 8.82 11.64
CA ARG A 112 13.50 8.50 12.87
C ARG A 112 14.95 8.09 12.60
N TYR A 113 15.19 7.41 11.51
CA TYR A 113 16.54 6.98 11.16
C TYR A 113 17.36 8.09 10.48
N THR A 114 16.72 8.97 9.75
CA THR A 114 17.36 10.12 9.09
C THR A 114 17.15 11.45 9.83
N GLY A 115 16.05 11.59 10.55
CA GLY A 115 15.61 12.87 11.16
C GLY A 115 16.26 13.22 12.51
N GLY A 116 17.13 12.34 13.02
CA GLY A 116 17.98 12.70 14.15
C GLY A 116 19.23 13.47 13.73
N LEU A 117 19.54 13.44 12.47
CA LEU A 117 20.66 14.12 11.86
C LEU A 117 20.11 15.10 10.82
N ASP A 118 19.71 16.28 11.26
CA ASP A 118 19.70 17.45 10.40
C ASP A 118 21.11 17.58 9.82
N THR A 119 21.36 16.86 8.73
CA THR A 119 22.65 16.83 8.06
C THR A 119 23.14 18.21 7.72
N ASP A 120 22.22 19.11 7.40
CA ASP A 120 22.53 20.50 7.12
C ASP A 120 22.98 21.25 8.39
N LYS A 121 22.31 21.01 9.52
CA LYS A 121 22.72 21.64 10.80
C LYS A 121 23.94 20.98 11.41
N LEU A 122 24.12 19.68 11.23
CA LEU A 122 25.30 18.98 11.69
C LEU A 122 26.52 19.37 10.85
N CYS A 123 26.36 19.49 9.55
CA CYS A 123 27.39 19.94 8.63
C CYS A 123 27.81 21.39 8.94
N MET A 124 26.85 22.28 9.17
CA MET A 124 27.13 23.66 9.60
C MET A 124 27.81 23.72 10.96
N LYS A 125 27.39 22.89 11.93
CA LYS A 125 28.04 22.82 13.25
C LYS A 125 29.47 22.26 13.17
N MET A 126 29.69 21.23 12.37
CA MET A 126 31.03 20.70 12.14
C MET A 126 31.93 21.67 11.39
N CYS A 127 31.40 22.40 10.40
CA CYS A 127 32.13 23.46 9.70
C CYS A 127 32.51 24.61 10.67
N ALA A 128 31.57 25.03 11.52
CA ALA A 128 31.82 26.09 12.50
C ALA A 128 32.86 25.67 13.57
N LEU A 129 32.81 24.43 14.03
CA LEU A 129 33.82 23.89 14.98
C LEU A 129 35.20 23.74 14.34
N ASN A 130 35.26 23.39 13.07
CA ASN A 130 36.52 23.26 12.34
C ASN A 130 37.16 24.62 12.00
N MET A 131 36.32 25.67 11.83
CA MET A 131 36.82 27.03 11.64
C MET A 131 37.40 27.66 12.93
N CYS A 132 36.93 27.22 14.11
CA CYS A 132 37.36 27.79 15.39
C CYS A 132 38.62 27.15 15.98
N LEU A 133 39.08 26.02 15.48
CA LEU A 133 40.12 25.21 16.17
C LEU A 133 41.45 25.03 15.46
N GLY A 134 41.75 25.70 14.36
CA GLY A 134 43.07 25.47 13.80
C GLY A 134 43.56 26.39 12.69
N PRO A 135 44.83 26.80 12.75
CA PRO A 135 45.50 27.56 11.70
C PRO A 135 45.89 26.69 10.47
N SER A 136 45.42 25.47 10.37
CA SER A 136 45.84 24.51 9.33
C SER A 136 44.63 24.00 8.52
N CYS A 137 43.65 24.84 8.19
CA CYS A 137 42.58 24.47 7.29
C CYS A 137 43.03 24.54 5.83
N GLY A 138 43.92 23.62 5.43
CA GLY A 138 44.36 23.48 4.05
C GLY A 138 43.56 22.42 3.24
N TYR A 139 42.56 21.82 3.81
CA TYR A 139 41.76 20.81 3.12
C TYR A 139 40.29 21.17 3.11
N HIS A 140 39.94 22.10 2.26
CA HIS A 140 38.57 22.51 1.94
C HIS A 140 37.73 21.45 1.23
N PHE A 141 38.12 20.20 1.26
CA PHE A 141 37.49 19.17 0.40
C PHE A 141 36.38 18.35 1.06
N PHE A 142 36.04 18.63 2.34
CA PHE A 142 35.06 17.84 3.08
C PHE A 142 33.94 18.66 3.75
N CYS A 143 33.74 19.87 3.39
CA CYS A 143 32.55 20.63 3.76
C CYS A 143 31.53 20.59 2.63
N CYS A 144 30.71 19.53 2.66
CA CYS A 144 29.53 19.35 1.81
C CYS A 144 29.75 19.61 0.32
#